data_1f7188449573bb10df6e71c012ee5b65
#
_entry.id   1f7188449573bb10df6e71c012ee5b65
#
_cell.length_a   1.000
_cell.length_b   1.000
_cell.length_c   1.000
_cell.angle_alpha   90.00
_cell.angle_beta   90.00
_cell.angle_gamma   90.00
#
_symmetry.space_group_name_H-M   'P 1'
#
loop_
_entity.id
_entity.type
_entity.pdbx_description
1 polymer ?
#
loop_
_entity_poly.entity_id
_entity_poly.type
_entity_poly.pdbx_seq_one_letter_code
_entity_poly.pdbx_strand_id
1 'polypeptide(L)'
;MGFLGPTWYQGDAELPAGALAHYTDRRALTHIMQGGVIRPYRALPDDVVPLVWLSTNGIWEPASGRAVPWNPAKPLGFDQLCAINGGLGRVLVDEDVAELAWKQLRQLVSPGWVRAAEQPGQTWFRANCHRWHASRHAISRDHWLSIEVWRAPRWVSLLYEWEA
;
A
#
# COMPACT_ATOMS: atom_id res chain seq x y z
N MET A 1 26.94 -1.26 7.95
CA MET A 1 26.30 -2.40 7.27
C MET A 1 25.09 -1.89 6.52
N GLY A 2 25.17 -1.93 5.21
CA GLY A 2 24.05 -1.57 4.40
C GLY A 2 22.86 -2.43 4.76
N PHE A 3 21.74 -1.85 5.09
CA PHE A 3 20.48 -2.54 5.04
C PHE A 3 20.30 -2.98 3.59
N LEU A 4 20.67 -4.20 3.33
CA LEU A 4 20.14 -4.88 2.17
C LEU A 4 18.67 -5.09 2.51
N GLY A 5 17.86 -4.09 2.19
CA GLY A 5 16.44 -4.32 2.10
C GLY A 5 16.25 -5.56 1.24
N PRO A 6 15.28 -6.39 1.54
CA PRO A 6 15.06 -7.60 0.78
C PRO A 6 14.94 -7.26 -0.70
N THR A 7 15.46 -8.14 -1.54
CA THR A 7 15.52 -8.00 -3.01
C THR A 7 14.19 -7.62 -3.67
N TRP A 8 13.09 -7.85 -2.98
CA TRP A 8 11.74 -7.48 -3.43
C TRP A 8 11.52 -5.96 -3.55
N TYR A 9 12.30 -5.10 -2.85
CA TYR A 9 12.29 -3.65 -3.10
C TYR A 9 12.90 -3.27 -4.44
N GLN A 10 13.66 -4.17 -5.03
CA GLN A 10 14.40 -3.90 -6.26
C GLN A 10 13.66 -4.37 -7.51
N GLY A 11 12.52 -5.02 -7.35
CA GLY A 11 11.76 -5.53 -8.47
C GLY A 11 10.60 -4.62 -8.81
N ASP A 12 10.63 -4.04 -10.00
CA ASP A 12 9.48 -3.42 -10.63
C ASP A 12 8.56 -4.51 -11.20
N ALA A 13 8.03 -5.38 -10.34
CA ALA A 13 6.94 -6.23 -10.79
C ALA A 13 5.74 -5.34 -11.06
N GLU A 14 5.18 -5.47 -12.25
CA GLU A 14 3.99 -4.73 -12.63
C GLU A 14 2.73 -5.48 -12.18
N LEU A 15 1.74 -4.70 -11.77
CA LEU A 15 0.39 -5.21 -11.59
C LEU A 15 -0.23 -5.53 -12.96
N PRO A 16 -1.27 -6.38 -13.01
CA PRO A 16 -2.08 -6.52 -14.21
C PRO A 16 -2.52 -5.15 -14.73
N ALA A 17 -2.60 -4.99 -16.05
CA ALA A 17 -3.04 -3.76 -16.67
C ALA A 17 -4.40 -3.33 -16.11
N GLY A 18 -4.52 -2.05 -15.77
CA GLY A 18 -5.75 -1.47 -15.22
C GLY A 18 -5.95 -1.71 -13.73
N ALA A 19 -4.99 -2.29 -13.02
CA ALA A 19 -5.08 -2.56 -11.59
C ALA A 19 -4.21 -1.62 -10.75
N LEU A 20 -4.69 -1.30 -9.55
CA LEU A 20 -3.94 -0.69 -8.47
C LEU A 20 -4.02 -1.57 -7.23
N ALA A 21 -3.03 -1.52 -6.36
CA ALA A 21 -3.00 -2.31 -5.15
C ALA A 21 -3.20 -1.46 -3.89
N HIS A 22 -4.10 -1.91 -3.04
CA HIS A 22 -4.21 -1.47 -1.65
C HIS A 22 -3.50 -2.48 -0.76
N TYR A 23 -2.34 -2.11 -0.25
CA TYR A 23 -1.53 -2.95 0.62
C TYR A 23 -1.94 -2.80 2.08
N THR A 24 -2.00 -3.91 2.78
CA THR A 24 -2.41 -3.97 4.18
C THR A 24 -1.83 -5.20 4.88
N ASP A 25 -2.11 -5.38 6.17
CA ASP A 25 -1.83 -6.63 6.86
C ASP A 25 -3.05 -7.59 6.80
N ARG A 26 -2.83 -8.84 7.20
CA ARG A 26 -3.87 -9.87 7.18
C ARG A 26 -5.04 -9.55 8.10
N ARG A 27 -4.79 -8.91 9.22
CA ARG A 27 -5.85 -8.53 10.17
C ARG A 27 -6.77 -7.47 9.57
N ALA A 28 -6.20 -6.42 9.01
CA ALA A 28 -6.97 -5.39 8.32
C ALA A 28 -7.67 -5.94 7.08
N LEU A 29 -7.02 -6.83 6.32
CA LEU A 29 -7.63 -7.50 5.17
C LEU A 29 -8.88 -8.27 5.56
N THR A 30 -8.87 -8.98 6.69
CA THR A 30 -10.03 -9.69 7.21
C THR A 30 -11.21 -8.75 7.44
N HIS A 31 -10.96 -7.59 8.06
CA HIS A 31 -12.00 -6.58 8.27
C HIS A 31 -12.54 -6.00 6.95
N ILE A 32 -11.65 -5.76 5.99
CA ILE A 32 -12.04 -5.30 4.65
C ILE A 32 -12.95 -6.32 3.98
N MET A 33 -12.58 -7.58 4.02
CA MET A 33 -13.36 -8.67 3.43
C MET A 33 -14.74 -8.83 4.09
N GLN A 34 -14.81 -8.77 5.39
CA GLN A 34 -16.06 -8.86 6.15
C GLN A 34 -16.99 -7.68 5.86
N GLY A 35 -16.42 -6.48 5.79
CA GLY A 35 -17.17 -5.26 5.52
C GLY A 35 -17.54 -5.06 4.05
N GLY A 36 -16.83 -5.72 3.14
CA GLY A 36 -17.03 -5.56 1.69
C GLY A 36 -16.61 -4.19 1.15
N VAL A 37 -15.76 -3.48 1.86
CA VAL A 37 -15.39 -2.10 1.52
C VAL A 37 -14.01 -1.75 2.08
N ILE A 38 -13.23 -1.01 1.30
CA ILE A 38 -12.02 -0.35 1.77
C ILE A 38 -12.39 1.09 2.10
N ARG A 39 -12.24 1.48 3.36
CA ARG A 39 -12.64 2.82 3.83
C ARG A 39 -11.46 3.78 3.84
N PRO A 40 -11.69 5.07 3.49
CA PRO A 40 -10.69 6.09 3.70
C PRO A 40 -10.29 6.18 5.17
N TYR A 41 -9.01 6.40 5.42
CA TYR A 41 -8.48 6.57 6.77
C TYR A 41 -7.40 7.65 6.79
N ARG A 42 -7.15 8.21 7.97
CA ARG A 42 -6.07 9.18 8.17
C ARG A 42 -4.77 8.45 8.43
N ALA A 43 -3.93 8.36 7.40
CA ALA A 43 -2.60 7.74 7.51
C ALA A 43 -1.53 8.75 7.99
N LEU A 44 -1.83 10.02 7.98
CA LEU A 44 -0.92 11.13 8.25
C LEU A 44 -1.51 12.05 9.33
N PRO A 45 -0.69 12.94 9.94
CA PRO A 45 -1.18 13.93 10.90
C PRO A 45 -2.33 14.79 10.35
N ASP A 46 -2.98 15.50 11.23
CA ASP A 46 -4.28 16.17 11.15
C ASP A 46 -4.60 17.05 9.93
N ASP A 47 -3.64 17.32 9.08
CA ASP A 47 -3.77 18.21 7.92
C ASP A 47 -4.12 17.51 6.61
N VAL A 48 -4.25 16.19 6.62
CA VAL A 48 -4.58 15.42 5.43
C VAL A 48 -5.98 14.82 5.54
N VAL A 49 -6.78 14.99 4.49
CA VAL A 49 -8.10 14.34 4.41
C VAL A 49 -7.95 12.81 4.43
N PRO A 50 -8.94 12.08 4.97
CA PRO A 50 -8.93 10.62 4.89
C PRO A 50 -8.91 10.15 3.44
N LEU A 51 -8.06 9.18 3.14
CA LEU A 51 -7.87 8.63 1.79
C LEU A 51 -7.77 7.11 1.83
N VAL A 52 -8.17 6.47 0.74
CA VAL A 52 -7.75 5.10 0.43
C VAL A 52 -6.49 5.20 -0.41
N TRP A 53 -5.37 4.76 0.14
CA TRP A 53 -4.09 4.79 -0.55
C TRP A 53 -3.91 3.56 -1.43
N LEU A 54 -3.42 3.80 -2.65
CA LEU A 54 -3.23 2.79 -3.69
C LEU A 54 -1.84 2.97 -4.31
N SER A 55 -1.31 1.91 -4.88
CA SER A 55 0.00 1.94 -5.54
C SER A 55 -0.01 1.16 -6.85
N THR A 56 0.79 1.61 -7.80
CA THR A 56 1.11 0.84 -9.02
C THR A 56 2.23 -0.17 -8.80
N ASN A 57 2.87 -0.17 -7.64
CA ASN A 57 3.95 -1.11 -7.34
C ASN A 57 3.39 -2.53 -7.21
N GLY A 58 3.92 -3.47 -7.99
CA GLY A 58 3.38 -4.82 -8.09
C GLY A 58 3.91 -5.80 -7.06
N ILE A 59 4.96 -5.47 -6.33
CA ILE A 59 5.47 -6.34 -5.27
C ILE A 59 5.01 -5.86 -3.90
N TRP A 60 5.35 -4.64 -3.57
CA TRP A 60 5.01 -4.01 -2.30
C TRP A 60 5.13 -2.50 -2.42
N GLU A 61 4.28 -1.78 -1.71
CA GLU A 61 4.45 -0.33 -1.58
C GLU A 61 5.28 -0.03 -0.32
N PRO A 62 6.53 0.43 -0.47
CA PRO A 62 7.38 0.68 0.69
C PRO A 62 6.80 1.67 1.70
N ALA A 63 5.99 2.63 1.24
CA ALA A 63 5.31 3.57 2.12
C ALA A 63 4.26 2.90 3.03
N SER A 64 3.75 1.72 2.66
CA SER A 64 2.84 0.94 3.50
C SER A 64 3.52 0.29 4.69
N GLY A 65 4.84 0.25 4.71
CA GLY A 65 5.64 -0.28 5.82
C GLY A 65 5.67 0.60 7.06
N ARG A 66 4.83 1.62 7.13
CA ARG A 66 4.67 2.43 8.33
C ARG A 66 3.91 1.65 9.37
N ALA A 67 4.64 1.03 10.27
CA ALA A 67 4.02 0.35 11.38
C ALA A 67 3.61 1.34 12.47
N VAL A 68 2.63 0.94 13.22
CA VAL A 68 2.21 1.64 14.44
C VAL A 68 2.97 1.07 15.64
N PRO A 69 3.54 1.92 16.50
CA PRO A 69 3.63 3.37 16.36
C PRO A 69 4.62 3.77 15.26
N TRP A 70 4.23 4.74 14.46
CA TRP A 70 5.08 5.21 13.39
C TRP A 70 6.34 5.87 13.94
N ASN A 71 7.48 5.31 13.61
CA ASN A 71 8.78 5.89 13.89
C ASN A 71 9.56 6.03 12.59
N PRO A 72 9.70 7.24 12.05
CA PRO A 72 10.40 7.46 10.79
C PRO A 72 11.89 7.08 10.85
N ALA A 73 12.46 7.01 12.06
CA ALA A 73 13.86 6.64 12.26
C ALA A 73 14.07 5.12 12.27
N LYS A 74 13.00 4.34 12.49
CA LYS A 74 13.06 2.87 12.57
C LYS A 74 11.84 2.24 11.89
N PRO A 75 11.72 2.36 10.59
CA PRO A 75 10.65 1.68 9.87
C PRO A 75 10.85 0.17 9.93
N LEU A 76 9.76 -0.59 9.92
CA LEU A 76 9.83 -2.04 9.93
C LEU A 76 10.35 -2.58 8.61
N GLY A 77 11.22 -3.58 8.69
CA GLY A 77 11.63 -4.37 7.54
C GLY A 77 10.50 -5.28 7.06
N PHE A 78 10.62 -5.78 5.83
CA PHE A 78 9.62 -6.65 5.24
C PHE A 78 9.36 -7.91 6.07
N ASP A 79 10.43 -8.55 6.57
CA ASP A 79 10.29 -9.74 7.39
C ASP A 79 9.50 -9.46 8.68
N GLN A 80 9.70 -8.30 9.27
CA GLN A 80 8.94 -7.86 10.43
C GLN A 80 7.47 -7.63 10.09
N LEU A 81 7.18 -7.02 8.94
CA LEU A 81 5.82 -6.82 8.46
C LEU A 81 5.14 -8.16 8.16
N CYS A 82 5.85 -9.13 7.61
CA CYS A 82 5.33 -10.47 7.37
C CYS A 82 4.98 -11.21 8.67
N ALA A 83 5.60 -10.85 9.79
CA ALA A 83 5.38 -11.48 11.09
C ALA A 83 4.27 -10.80 11.92
N ILE A 84 3.83 -9.60 11.53
CA ILE A 84 2.83 -8.85 12.29
C ILE A 84 1.43 -9.12 11.74
N ASN A 85 0.45 -9.21 12.65
CA ASN A 85 -0.97 -9.28 12.31
C ASN A 85 -1.33 -10.37 11.28
N GLY A 86 -0.60 -11.49 11.32
CA GLY A 86 -0.84 -12.64 10.46
C GLY A 86 -0.21 -12.54 9.07
N GLY A 87 0.61 -11.53 8.80
CA GLY A 87 1.31 -11.34 7.52
C GLY A 87 0.73 -10.23 6.65
N LEU A 88 1.07 -10.25 5.37
CA LEU A 88 0.70 -9.22 4.42
C LEU A 88 -0.46 -9.64 3.54
N GLY A 89 -1.29 -8.65 3.21
CA GLY A 89 -2.38 -8.77 2.28
C GLY A 89 -2.47 -7.59 1.34
N ARG A 90 -3.21 -7.75 0.26
CA ARG A 90 -3.56 -6.66 -0.64
C ARG A 90 -4.88 -6.91 -1.33
N VAL A 91 -5.53 -5.83 -1.72
CA VAL A 91 -6.67 -5.87 -2.63
C VAL A 91 -6.27 -5.16 -3.91
N LEU A 92 -6.39 -5.86 -5.02
CA LEU A 92 -6.28 -5.23 -6.34
C LEU A 92 -7.63 -4.63 -6.70
N VAL A 93 -7.60 -3.39 -7.13
CA VAL A 93 -8.80 -2.64 -7.51
C VAL A 93 -8.67 -2.10 -8.92
N ASP A 94 -9.80 -1.81 -9.55
CA ASP A 94 -9.82 -1.12 -10.83
C ASP A 94 -9.20 0.27 -10.70
N GLU A 95 -8.31 0.63 -11.61
CA GLU A 95 -7.63 1.94 -11.59
C GLU A 95 -8.60 3.13 -11.69
N ASP A 96 -9.78 2.93 -12.28
CA ASP A 96 -10.79 3.97 -12.44
C ASP A 96 -11.33 4.49 -11.11
N VAL A 97 -11.17 3.75 -10.01
CA VAL A 97 -11.59 4.22 -8.68
C VAL A 97 -10.62 5.24 -8.08
N ALA A 98 -9.40 5.33 -8.60
CA ALA A 98 -8.39 6.28 -8.13
C ALA A 98 -8.56 7.63 -8.80
N GLU A 99 -9.22 8.54 -8.14
CA GLU A 99 -9.42 9.91 -8.62
C GLU A 99 -8.18 10.80 -8.47
N LEU A 100 -7.21 10.40 -7.64
CA LEU A 100 -6.03 11.18 -7.30
C LEU A 100 -4.77 10.41 -7.66
N ALA A 101 -3.90 11.06 -8.44
CA ALA A 101 -2.51 10.66 -8.63
C ALA A 101 -1.60 11.61 -7.83
N TRP A 102 -0.29 11.37 -7.82
CA TRP A 102 0.63 12.20 -7.05
C TRP A 102 0.49 13.69 -7.37
N LYS A 103 0.26 14.05 -8.62
CA LYS A 103 0.06 15.45 -9.03
C LYS A 103 -1.02 16.16 -8.22
N GLN A 104 -2.13 15.47 -7.93
CA GLN A 104 -3.22 16.00 -7.12
C GLN A 104 -2.94 15.82 -5.62
N LEU A 105 -2.41 14.66 -5.24
CA LEU A 105 -2.11 14.33 -3.84
C LEU A 105 -1.15 15.31 -3.19
N ARG A 106 -0.12 15.76 -3.93
CA ARG A 106 0.85 16.71 -3.41
C ARG A 106 0.25 18.06 -3.01
N GLN A 107 -0.92 18.38 -3.51
CA GLN A 107 -1.65 19.60 -3.13
C GLN A 107 -2.50 19.43 -1.87
N LEU A 108 -2.71 18.20 -1.42
CA LEU A 108 -3.55 17.87 -0.28
C LEU A 108 -2.74 17.60 1.00
N VAL A 109 -1.43 17.55 0.89
CA VAL A 109 -0.52 17.27 2.01
C VAL A 109 0.36 18.48 2.29
N SER A 110 0.96 18.53 3.48
CA SER A 110 1.81 19.65 3.87
C SER A 110 3.02 19.81 2.95
N PRO A 111 3.48 21.04 2.68
CA PRO A 111 4.67 21.27 1.86
C PRO A 111 5.93 20.56 2.35
N GLY A 112 6.09 20.41 3.65
CA GLY A 112 7.20 19.66 4.24
C GLY A 112 7.16 18.18 3.88
N TRP A 113 5.98 17.60 3.89
CA TRP A 113 5.77 16.21 3.51
C TRP A 113 6.02 15.98 2.02
N VAL A 114 5.56 16.92 1.17
CA VAL A 114 5.83 16.89 -0.28
C VAL A 114 7.34 16.93 -0.55
N ARG A 115 8.06 17.84 0.10
CA ARG A 115 9.52 17.90 -0.05
C ARG A 115 10.20 16.60 0.35
N ALA A 116 9.76 15.99 1.45
CA ALA A 116 10.30 14.71 1.90
C ALA A 116 10.00 13.58 0.89
N ALA A 117 8.80 13.55 0.32
CA ALA A 117 8.40 12.52 -0.63
C ALA A 117 9.09 12.64 -2.00
N GLU A 118 9.37 13.87 -2.45
CA GLU A 118 9.96 14.15 -3.75
C GLU A 118 11.49 14.25 -3.73
N GLN A 119 12.11 14.19 -2.55
CA GLN A 119 13.55 14.35 -2.42
C GLN A 119 14.30 13.21 -3.11
N PRO A 120 15.29 13.50 -3.97
CA PRO A 120 16.15 12.48 -4.57
C PRO A 120 16.86 11.64 -3.50
N GLY A 121 16.94 10.33 -3.70
CA GLY A 121 17.54 9.42 -2.71
C GLY A 121 16.69 9.21 -1.48
N GLN A 122 15.44 9.42 -1.60
CA GLN A 122 14.40 9.40 -0.61
C GLN A 122 14.47 8.22 0.36
N THR A 123 14.32 8.56 1.64
CA THR A 123 14.61 7.68 2.76
C THR A 123 13.51 6.70 3.14
N TRP A 124 12.32 6.83 2.59
CA TRP A 124 11.21 5.92 2.90
C TRP A 124 11.29 4.63 2.11
N PHE A 125 12.36 3.86 2.35
CA PHE A 125 12.61 2.58 1.68
C PHE A 125 12.58 2.67 0.15
N ARG A 126 13.06 3.78 -0.41
CA ARG A 126 13.01 4.03 -1.86
C ARG A 126 11.58 4.05 -2.41
N ALA A 127 10.61 4.43 -1.60
CA ALA A 127 9.27 4.67 -2.08
C ALA A 127 9.27 5.74 -3.16
N ASN A 128 8.53 5.49 -4.24
CA ASN A 128 8.39 6.42 -5.34
C ASN A 128 6.98 7.01 -5.33
N CYS A 129 6.88 8.29 -4.97
CA CYS A 129 5.59 8.97 -4.87
C CYS A 129 4.80 9.02 -6.19
N HIS A 130 5.48 8.92 -7.34
CA HIS A 130 4.82 8.86 -8.64
C HIS A 130 4.03 7.56 -8.87
N ARG A 131 4.24 6.56 -8.03
CA ARG A 131 3.45 5.32 -8.01
C ARG A 131 2.23 5.39 -7.11
N TRP A 132 2.08 6.48 -6.35
CA TRP A 132 0.97 6.63 -5.41
C TRP A 132 -0.26 7.19 -6.08
N HIS A 133 -1.37 6.55 -5.76
CA HIS A 133 -2.72 6.97 -6.12
C HIS A 133 -3.59 6.94 -4.89
N ALA A 134 -4.74 7.57 -4.95
CA ALA A 134 -5.69 7.52 -3.85
C ALA A 134 -7.11 7.79 -4.30
N SER A 135 -8.05 7.38 -3.45
CA SER A 135 -9.45 7.76 -3.54
C SER A 135 -9.89 8.44 -2.25
N ARG A 136 -10.68 9.48 -2.37
CA ARG A 136 -11.40 10.11 -1.24
C ARG A 136 -12.60 9.29 -0.78
N HIS A 137 -13.05 8.38 -1.62
CA HIS A 137 -14.24 7.59 -1.43
C HIS A 137 -13.90 6.16 -1.06
N ALA A 138 -14.79 5.53 -0.29
CA ALA A 138 -14.69 4.11 -0.02
C ALA A 138 -14.77 3.31 -1.32
N ILE A 139 -14.00 2.23 -1.41
CA ILE A 139 -13.95 1.35 -2.57
C ILE A 139 -14.70 0.08 -2.23
N SER A 140 -15.88 -0.09 -2.82
CA SER A 140 -16.72 -1.26 -2.60
C SER A 140 -16.17 -2.49 -3.33
N ARG A 141 -16.62 -3.65 -2.89
CA ARG A 141 -16.25 -4.96 -3.46
C ARG A 141 -16.46 -5.05 -4.97
N ASP A 142 -17.43 -4.33 -5.53
CA ASP A 142 -17.72 -4.34 -6.97
C ASP A 142 -16.54 -3.86 -7.82
N HIS A 143 -15.61 -3.12 -7.22
CA HIS A 143 -14.41 -2.62 -7.88
C HIS A 143 -13.16 -3.45 -7.57
N TRP A 144 -13.28 -4.54 -6.82
CA TRP A 144 -12.15 -5.39 -6.50
C TRP A 144 -11.92 -6.40 -7.61
N LEU A 145 -10.67 -6.49 -8.05
CA LEU A 145 -10.24 -7.43 -9.07
C LEU A 145 -9.70 -8.72 -8.46
N SER A 146 -9.05 -8.61 -7.29
CA SER A 146 -8.45 -9.75 -6.61
C SER A 146 -8.19 -9.40 -5.15
N ILE A 147 -8.26 -10.41 -4.30
CA ILE A 147 -7.83 -10.36 -2.90
C ILE A 147 -6.67 -11.33 -2.76
N GLU A 148 -5.52 -10.86 -2.31
CA GLU A 148 -4.30 -11.63 -2.32
C GLU A 148 -3.57 -11.55 -0.98
N VAL A 149 -2.84 -12.60 -0.67
CA VAL A 149 -1.97 -12.69 0.49
C VAL A 149 -0.56 -13.05 0.07
N TRP A 150 0.42 -12.52 0.80
CA TRP A 150 1.80 -12.87 0.56
C TRP A 150 2.11 -14.28 1.07
N ARG A 151 2.57 -15.11 0.18
CA ARG A 151 3.14 -16.43 0.45
C ARG A 151 4.49 -16.49 -0.26
N ALA A 152 5.54 -16.14 0.46
CA ALA A 152 6.87 -16.05 -0.15
C ALA A 152 7.16 -17.20 -1.13
N PRO A 153 7.60 -16.93 -2.34
CA PRO A 153 8.07 -15.64 -2.88
C PRO A 153 7.04 -14.90 -3.75
N ARG A 154 5.75 -15.09 -3.55
CA ARG A 154 4.72 -14.53 -4.44
C ARG A 154 3.43 -14.14 -3.73
N TRP A 155 2.64 -13.34 -4.41
CA TRP A 155 1.25 -13.07 -4.05
C TRP A 155 0.35 -14.19 -4.55
N VAL A 156 -0.58 -14.61 -3.72
CA VAL A 156 -1.51 -15.71 -3.99
C VAL A 156 -2.94 -15.23 -3.77
N SER A 157 -3.82 -15.52 -4.73
CA SER A 157 -5.23 -15.20 -4.60
C SER A 157 -5.89 -16.03 -3.50
N LEU A 158 -6.61 -15.36 -2.60
CA LEU A 158 -7.38 -16.03 -1.55
C LEU A 158 -8.52 -16.90 -2.08
N LEU A 159 -9.03 -16.60 -3.27
CA LEU A 159 -10.11 -17.42 -3.87
C LEU A 159 -9.68 -18.86 -4.11
N TYR A 160 -8.40 -19.09 -4.39
CA TYR A 160 -7.87 -20.45 -4.57
C TYR A 160 -7.68 -21.19 -3.23
N GLU A 161 -7.51 -20.48 -2.12
CA GLU A 161 -7.40 -21.11 -0.79
C GLU A 161 -8.76 -21.58 -0.25
N TRP A 162 -9.86 -21.04 -0.77
CA TRP A 162 -11.22 -21.37 -0.31
C TRP A 162 -11.86 -22.51 -1.12
N GLU A 163 -11.35 -22.77 -2.31
CA GLU A 163 -11.81 -23.88 -3.18
C GLU A 163 -11.00 -25.17 -2.96
N ALA A 164 -9.94 -25.06 -2.20
CA ALA A 164 -9.12 -26.21 -1.81
C ALA A 164 -9.54 -26.73 -0.42
#